data_15fcf91a112e6ce637c35c49ed5e7f28
#
_entry.id   15fcf91a112e6ce637c35c49ed5e7f28
#
_cell.length_a   1.000
_cell.length_b   1.000
_cell.length_c   1.000
_cell.angle_alpha   90.00
_cell.angle_beta   90.00
_cell.angle_gamma   90.00
#
_symmetry.space_group_name_H-M   'P 1'
#
loop_
_entity.id
_entity.type
_entity.pdbx_description
1 polymer ?
#
loop_
_entity_poly.entity_id
_entity_poly.type
_entity_poly.pdbx_seq_one_letter_code
_entity_poly.pdbx_strand_id
1 'polypeptide(L)'
;MKSNRNIIAKAAVDTSALGNGGRMNAEQANQFITFMRDYSSFLKKVNFIKMTKTTRDLDSLEVNKRALRRQVENADNPATGTVTQKRRSLKAIGVVMPYDVSFQYMKENIEGKNVNSTLAKLFAQRFANDTVELAFLGDESDTDNFININDGWIKIANEDSDTHKFDTEGSADYLNTVFPGLLAAMPNKYYSLYTEEDKSKIKIFCSPTVNRKYKQQLQARNTALGDALITGGKNVSYDGFEIVPEAFIPDDIQIVTPYENLIYGIYGQSLEVYHDVVPRKTRHEYT
;
A
#
# COMPACT_ATOMS: atom_id res chain seq x y z
N MET A 1 35.30 -12.44 -19.30
CA MET A 1 33.89 -12.22 -18.88
C MET A 1 33.76 -12.58 -17.41
N LYS A 2 33.56 -11.62 -16.52
CA LYS A 2 33.31 -11.90 -15.10
C LYS A 2 31.88 -12.43 -14.97
N SER A 3 31.75 -13.61 -14.40
CA SER A 3 30.49 -14.32 -14.24
C SER A 3 29.45 -13.46 -13.49
N ASN A 4 28.20 -13.43 -13.95
CA ASN A 4 27.06 -12.76 -13.28
C ASN A 4 26.88 -13.22 -11.82
N ARG A 5 27.37 -14.39 -11.43
CA ARG A 5 27.40 -14.86 -10.03
C ARG A 5 28.20 -13.94 -9.11
N ASN A 6 29.29 -13.34 -9.59
CA ASN A 6 30.11 -12.42 -8.78
C ASN A 6 29.47 -11.03 -8.65
N ILE A 7 28.55 -10.66 -9.53
CA ILE A 7 27.78 -9.41 -9.45
C ILE A 7 26.65 -9.57 -8.43
N ILE A 8 25.99 -10.73 -8.41
CA ILE A 8 24.93 -11.03 -7.44
C ILE A 8 25.50 -11.20 -6.01
N ALA A 9 26.71 -11.75 -5.86
CA ALA A 9 27.37 -11.89 -4.57
C ALA A 9 27.83 -10.55 -3.99
N LYS A 10 28.09 -9.53 -4.84
CA LYS A 10 28.39 -8.15 -4.41
C LYS A 10 27.14 -7.32 -4.09
N ALA A 11 25.98 -7.76 -4.53
CA ALA A 11 24.69 -7.12 -4.23
C ALA A 11 24.05 -7.62 -2.92
N ALA A 12 24.65 -8.59 -2.22
CA ALA A 12 24.26 -8.88 -0.85
C ALA A 12 24.55 -7.64 -0.01
N VAL A 13 23.55 -7.17 0.75
CA VAL A 13 23.77 -6.10 1.76
C VAL A 13 24.94 -6.58 2.62
N ASP A 14 26.09 -5.98 2.41
CA ASP A 14 27.26 -6.30 3.22
C ASP A 14 27.05 -5.63 4.58
N THR A 15 26.67 -6.45 5.55
CA THR A 15 26.42 -6.04 6.93
C THR A 15 27.67 -5.47 7.61
N SER A 16 28.86 -5.61 7.01
CA SER A 16 30.06 -4.94 7.47
C SER A 16 30.00 -3.43 7.34
N ALA A 17 29.27 -2.91 6.32
CA ALA A 17 29.02 -1.49 6.18
C ALA A 17 27.97 -0.95 7.17
N LEU A 18 27.02 -1.78 7.59
CA LEU A 18 26.07 -1.50 8.67
C LEU A 18 26.72 -1.54 10.05
N GLY A 19 27.81 -2.29 10.21
CA GLY A 19 28.53 -2.44 11.49
C GLY A 19 29.26 -1.20 11.99
N ASN A 20 29.51 -0.21 11.13
CA ASN A 20 30.29 1.00 11.48
C ASN A 20 29.43 2.25 11.64
N GLY A 21 28.11 2.17 11.50
CA GLY A 21 27.19 3.31 11.52
C GLY A 21 27.42 4.26 10.37
N GLY A 22 26.40 4.85 9.81
CA GLY A 22 26.52 5.86 8.78
C GLY A 22 25.37 5.87 7.79
N ARG A 23 25.42 6.82 6.89
CA ARG A 23 24.45 6.98 5.81
C ARG A 23 24.60 5.85 4.81
N MET A 24 23.51 5.16 4.53
CA MET A 24 23.48 4.17 3.44
C MET A 24 23.83 4.85 2.11
N ASN A 25 24.65 4.21 1.30
CA ASN A 25 24.80 4.67 -0.07
C ASN A 25 23.50 4.41 -0.85
N ALA A 26 23.34 5.10 -2.01
CA ALA A 26 22.10 5.01 -2.79
C ALA A 26 21.76 3.58 -3.26
N GLU A 27 22.77 2.72 -3.39
CA GLU A 27 22.62 1.33 -3.82
C GLU A 27 22.10 0.46 -2.67
N GLN A 28 22.61 0.64 -1.47
CA GLN A 28 22.14 -0.04 -0.25
C GLN A 28 20.70 0.39 0.12
N ALA A 29 20.40 1.68 0.03
CA ALA A 29 19.06 2.21 0.25
C ALA A 29 18.05 1.61 -0.75
N ASN A 30 18.42 1.50 -2.03
CA ASN A 30 17.58 0.87 -3.05
C ASN A 30 17.35 -0.61 -2.78
N GLN A 31 18.37 -1.33 -2.31
CA GLN A 31 18.23 -2.74 -1.93
C GLN A 31 17.28 -2.91 -0.75
N PHE A 32 17.41 -2.08 0.28
CA PHE A 32 16.50 -2.12 1.43
C PHE A 32 15.04 -1.87 1.03
N ILE A 33 14.79 -0.83 0.21
CA ILE A 33 13.45 -0.52 -0.32
C ILE A 33 12.92 -1.69 -1.16
N THR A 34 13.78 -2.33 -1.95
CA THR A 34 13.38 -3.50 -2.75
C THR A 34 13.02 -4.68 -1.84
N PHE A 35 13.83 -4.97 -0.83
CA PHE A 35 13.50 -6.02 0.15
C PHE A 35 12.18 -5.73 0.86
N MET A 36 11.99 -4.52 1.36
CA MET A 36 10.75 -4.11 2.02
C MET A 36 9.52 -4.36 1.11
N ARG A 37 9.58 -3.94 -0.16
CA ARG A 37 8.51 -4.21 -1.13
C ARG A 37 8.31 -5.70 -1.38
N ASP A 38 9.39 -6.47 -1.43
CA ASP A 38 9.35 -7.91 -1.71
C ASP A 38 8.74 -8.72 -0.56
N TYR A 39 8.76 -8.22 0.66
CA TYR A 39 8.09 -8.87 1.79
C TYR A 39 6.58 -8.62 1.82
N SER A 40 6.08 -7.51 1.30
CA SER A 40 4.66 -7.22 1.24
C SER A 40 4.09 -7.50 -0.15
N SER A 41 3.18 -8.47 -0.24
CA SER A 41 2.45 -8.75 -1.49
C SER A 41 1.56 -7.58 -1.91
N PHE A 42 1.12 -6.76 -0.94
CA PHE A 42 0.32 -5.57 -1.16
C PHE A 42 1.16 -4.42 -1.73
N LEU A 43 2.31 -4.10 -1.10
CA LEU A 43 3.20 -3.02 -1.54
C LEU A 43 3.77 -3.25 -2.96
N LYS A 44 3.83 -4.50 -3.43
CA LYS A 44 4.21 -4.80 -4.82
C LYS A 44 3.20 -4.33 -5.85
N LYS A 45 1.92 -4.29 -5.49
CA LYS A 45 0.81 -4.01 -6.40
C LYS A 45 0.43 -2.54 -6.45
N VAL A 46 0.61 -1.81 -5.34
CA VAL A 46 0.30 -0.38 -5.25
C VAL A 46 1.29 0.49 -6.02
N ASN A 47 0.88 1.70 -6.34
CA ASN A 47 1.71 2.66 -7.06
C ASN A 47 2.79 3.24 -6.15
N PHE A 48 4.02 2.78 -6.34
CA PHE A 48 5.18 3.23 -5.58
C PHE A 48 5.91 4.37 -6.27
N ILE A 49 6.16 5.45 -5.55
CA ILE A 49 6.91 6.62 -6.04
C ILE A 49 8.19 6.79 -5.24
N LYS A 50 9.33 6.67 -5.92
CA LYS A 50 10.60 7.05 -5.33
C LYS A 50 10.74 8.57 -5.38
N MET A 51 10.79 9.20 -4.20
CA MET A 51 10.91 10.64 -4.07
C MET A 51 12.37 11.06 -4.02
N THR A 52 12.70 12.15 -4.69
CA THR A 52 14.03 12.79 -4.67
C THR A 52 14.08 14.00 -3.74
N LYS A 53 12.90 14.47 -3.29
CA LYS A 53 12.70 15.54 -2.32
C LYS A 53 11.68 15.09 -1.28
N THR A 54 11.64 15.74 -0.14
CA THR A 54 10.69 15.47 0.95
C THR A 54 9.23 15.74 0.55
N THR A 55 9.00 16.55 -0.48
CA THR A 55 7.67 16.84 -1.01
C THR A 55 7.67 16.61 -2.51
N ARG A 56 6.61 15.97 -3.02
CA ARG A 56 6.39 15.75 -4.45
C ARG A 56 4.93 16.00 -4.79
N ASP A 57 4.70 16.87 -5.76
CA ASP A 57 3.37 17.13 -6.29
C ASP A 57 2.99 16.10 -7.36
N LEU A 58 1.75 15.66 -7.29
CA LEU A 58 1.09 14.78 -8.26
C LEU A 58 0.03 15.62 -8.95
N ASP A 59 0.26 15.93 -10.21
CA ASP A 59 -0.68 16.69 -11.03
C ASP A 59 -1.54 15.73 -11.86
N SER A 60 -2.85 15.93 -11.83
CA SER A 60 -3.80 15.26 -12.71
C SER A 60 -4.54 16.30 -13.54
N LEU A 61 -4.74 15.99 -14.82
CA LEU A 61 -5.48 16.82 -15.76
C LEU A 61 -6.81 16.15 -16.09
N GLU A 62 -7.89 16.87 -15.94
CA GLU A 62 -9.23 16.41 -16.26
C GLU A 62 -9.94 17.40 -17.21
N VAL A 63 -10.64 16.86 -18.21
CA VAL A 63 -11.52 17.65 -19.06
C VAL A 63 -12.96 17.50 -18.55
N ASN A 64 -13.42 18.49 -17.80
CA ASN A 64 -14.69 18.40 -17.05
C ASN A 64 -15.96 18.55 -17.85
N LYS A 65 -15.89 18.99 -19.11
CA LYS A 65 -17.06 19.25 -19.95
C LYS A 65 -16.98 18.52 -21.28
N ARG A 66 -18.16 18.17 -21.81
CA ARG A 66 -18.26 17.65 -23.18
C ARG A 66 -17.70 18.69 -24.16
N ALA A 67 -16.60 18.33 -24.84
CA ALA A 67 -15.89 19.21 -25.77
C ALA A 67 -16.37 19.05 -27.24
N LEU A 68 -16.96 17.88 -27.59
CA LEU A 68 -17.42 17.60 -28.94
C LEU A 68 -18.68 18.43 -29.29
N ARG A 69 -18.63 19.08 -30.42
CA ARG A 69 -19.75 19.82 -31.01
C ARG A 69 -19.87 19.49 -32.48
N ARG A 70 -21.06 19.70 -33.03
CA ARG A 70 -21.29 19.66 -34.49
C ARG A 70 -20.56 20.87 -35.11
N GLN A 71 -19.73 20.61 -36.09
CA GLN A 71 -19.15 21.68 -36.91
C GLN A 71 -20.24 22.37 -37.68
N VAL A 72 -20.26 23.69 -37.65
CA VAL A 72 -21.14 24.53 -38.47
C VAL A 72 -20.24 25.29 -39.43
N GLU A 73 -20.51 25.15 -40.70
CA GLU A 73 -19.77 25.83 -41.79
C GLU A 73 -20.04 27.35 -41.75
N ASN A 74 -18.99 28.16 -41.92
CA ASN A 74 -19.01 29.62 -41.85
C ASN A 74 -19.46 30.21 -40.51
N ALA A 75 -19.38 29.45 -39.41
CA ALA A 75 -19.68 29.93 -38.08
C ALA A 75 -18.43 29.84 -37.19
N ASP A 76 -18.34 30.73 -36.20
CA ASP A 76 -17.36 30.63 -35.14
C ASP A 76 -17.68 29.42 -34.26
N ASN A 77 -16.72 28.50 -34.15
CA ASN A 77 -16.83 27.30 -33.32
C ASN A 77 -15.97 27.48 -32.07
N PRO A 78 -16.46 28.19 -31.02
CA PRO A 78 -15.67 28.51 -29.86
C PRO A 78 -15.31 27.25 -29.05
N ALA A 79 -14.13 27.26 -28.46
CA ALA A 79 -13.68 26.22 -27.57
C ALA A 79 -14.61 26.11 -26.34
N THR A 80 -15.03 24.88 -25.99
CA THR A 80 -15.93 24.63 -24.85
C THR A 80 -15.36 23.67 -23.82
N GLY A 81 -14.27 22.99 -24.15
CA GLY A 81 -13.57 22.14 -23.21
C GLY A 81 -12.73 23.01 -22.25
N THR A 82 -12.91 22.80 -20.96
CA THR A 82 -12.04 23.39 -19.94
C THR A 82 -11.19 22.30 -19.33
N VAL A 83 -9.89 22.46 -19.36
CA VAL A 83 -8.95 21.57 -18.67
C VAL A 83 -8.83 22.06 -17.23
N THR A 84 -9.16 21.19 -16.30
CA THR A 84 -8.96 21.44 -14.86
C THR A 84 -7.76 20.65 -14.39
N GLN A 85 -6.83 21.32 -13.74
CA GLN A 85 -5.68 20.70 -13.09
C GLN A 85 -6.00 20.50 -11.62
N LYS A 86 -5.90 19.25 -11.15
CA LYS A 86 -5.93 18.94 -9.73
C LYS A 86 -4.52 18.56 -9.29
N ARG A 87 -4.10 19.12 -8.17
CA ARG A 87 -2.78 18.85 -7.58
C ARG A 87 -2.96 18.23 -6.21
N ARG A 88 -2.24 17.15 -5.96
CA ARG A 88 -2.11 16.51 -4.65
C ARG A 88 -0.63 16.41 -4.31
N SER A 89 -0.25 16.67 -3.07
CA SER A 89 1.14 16.62 -2.63
C SER A 89 1.40 15.40 -1.77
N LEU A 90 2.45 14.66 -2.11
CA LEU A 90 3.04 13.64 -1.24
C LEU A 90 4.08 14.32 -0.35
N LYS A 91 4.00 14.10 0.96
CA LYS A 91 4.94 14.61 1.95
C LYS A 91 5.60 13.43 2.66
N ALA A 92 6.92 13.34 2.59
CA ALA A 92 7.68 12.33 3.31
C ALA A 92 7.94 12.79 4.74
N ILE A 93 7.67 11.92 5.71
CA ILE A 93 7.91 12.13 7.13
C ILE A 93 9.02 11.18 7.56
N GLY A 94 9.94 11.67 8.41
CA GLY A 94 11.02 10.85 8.95
C GLY A 94 10.49 9.88 9.99
N VAL A 95 10.85 8.60 9.84
CA VAL A 95 10.53 7.55 10.82
C VAL A 95 11.80 6.87 11.29
N VAL A 96 11.82 6.41 12.52
CA VAL A 96 12.94 5.70 13.12
C VAL A 96 12.48 4.33 13.62
N MET A 97 13.34 3.32 13.50
CA MET A 97 13.08 1.98 14.02
C MET A 97 14.25 1.56 14.91
N PRO A 98 14.25 1.95 16.20
CA PRO A 98 15.31 1.54 17.12
C PRO A 98 15.18 0.08 17.51
N TYR A 99 16.31 -0.63 17.61
CA TYR A 99 16.35 -1.99 18.15
C TYR A 99 17.70 -2.30 18.82
N ASP A 100 17.65 -3.19 19.79
CA ASP A 100 18.81 -3.60 20.57
C ASP A 100 19.09 -5.09 20.37
N VAL A 101 20.39 -5.45 20.27
CA VAL A 101 20.83 -6.85 20.20
C VAL A 101 21.86 -7.10 21.30
N SER A 102 21.61 -8.06 22.19
CA SER A 102 22.54 -8.39 23.27
C SER A 102 23.80 -9.11 22.75
N PHE A 103 24.95 -8.88 23.39
CA PHE A 103 26.19 -9.57 23.04
C PHE A 103 26.08 -11.10 23.22
N GLN A 104 25.31 -11.55 24.20
CA GLN A 104 25.10 -12.97 24.44
C GLN A 104 24.33 -13.60 23.28
N TYR A 105 23.24 -12.95 22.81
CA TYR A 105 22.48 -13.42 21.67
C TYR A 105 23.35 -13.56 20.40
N MET A 106 24.25 -12.60 20.15
CA MET A 106 25.14 -12.66 18.99
C MET A 106 26.20 -13.79 19.11
N LYS A 107 26.59 -14.17 20.33
CA LYS A 107 27.58 -15.26 20.57
C LYS A 107 26.96 -16.64 20.54
N GLU A 108 25.74 -16.78 21.04
CA GLU A 108 25.08 -18.08 21.25
C GLU A 108 24.13 -18.48 20.13
N ASN A 109 23.90 -17.57 19.14
CA ASN A 109 22.94 -17.84 18.09
C ASN A 109 23.46 -18.92 17.11
N ILE A 110 22.58 -19.85 16.77
CA ILE A 110 22.81 -20.96 15.84
C ILE A 110 23.23 -20.47 14.45
N GLU A 111 22.80 -19.29 14.03
CA GLU A 111 23.10 -18.73 12.71
C GLU A 111 24.53 -18.15 12.57
N GLY A 112 25.28 -18.03 13.67
CA GLY A 112 26.67 -17.59 13.67
C GLY A 112 26.88 -16.25 12.95
N LYS A 113 27.73 -16.21 11.92
CA LYS A 113 28.04 -14.98 11.16
C LYS A 113 26.88 -14.40 10.34
N ASN A 114 25.78 -15.13 10.17
CA ASN A 114 24.62 -14.71 9.36
C ASN A 114 23.54 -14.00 10.19
N VAL A 115 23.69 -13.90 11.51
CA VAL A 115 22.72 -13.26 12.42
C VAL A 115 22.30 -11.87 11.92
N ASN A 116 23.27 -11.05 11.56
CA ASN A 116 22.98 -9.68 11.11
C ASN A 116 22.15 -9.63 9.83
N SER A 117 22.36 -10.56 8.89
CA SER A 117 21.58 -10.61 7.65
C SER A 117 20.15 -11.08 7.89
N THR A 118 19.97 -12.01 8.82
CA THR A 118 18.64 -12.49 9.24
C THR A 118 17.87 -11.41 9.98
N LEU A 119 18.53 -10.70 10.90
CA LEU A 119 17.94 -9.55 11.59
C LEU A 119 17.52 -8.46 10.61
N ALA A 120 18.38 -8.09 9.66
CA ALA A 120 18.04 -7.08 8.66
C ALA A 120 16.80 -7.47 7.83
N LYS A 121 16.64 -8.75 7.48
CA LYS A 121 15.43 -9.24 6.79
C LYS A 121 14.18 -9.14 7.68
N LEU A 122 14.28 -9.54 8.95
CA LEU A 122 13.16 -9.44 9.89
C LEU A 122 12.72 -8.00 10.09
N PHE A 123 13.68 -7.07 10.21
CA PHE A 123 13.35 -5.64 10.32
C PHE A 123 12.75 -5.07 9.04
N ALA A 124 13.26 -5.46 7.86
CA ALA A 124 12.65 -5.05 6.59
C ALA A 124 11.21 -5.56 6.46
N GLN A 125 10.93 -6.79 6.92
CA GLN A 125 9.58 -7.34 6.96
C GLN A 125 8.67 -6.58 7.93
N ARG A 126 9.17 -6.27 9.14
CA ARG A 126 8.40 -5.50 10.12
C ARG A 126 8.11 -4.09 9.58
N PHE A 127 9.11 -3.43 9.04
CA PHE A 127 8.98 -2.11 8.42
C PHE A 127 7.95 -2.12 7.27
N ALA A 128 7.93 -3.17 6.46
CA ALA A 128 6.94 -3.33 5.40
C ALA A 128 5.51 -3.42 5.94
N ASN A 129 5.30 -4.20 7.01
CA ASN A 129 4.00 -4.33 7.66
C ASN A 129 3.54 -3.01 8.29
N ASP A 130 4.43 -2.33 9.03
CA ASP A 130 4.15 -1.04 9.66
C ASP A 130 3.84 0.04 8.60
N THR A 131 4.53 -0.01 7.45
CA THR A 131 4.23 0.88 6.31
C THR A 131 2.83 0.65 5.74
N VAL A 132 2.39 -0.60 5.60
CA VAL A 132 1.03 -0.91 5.12
C VAL A 132 -0.01 -0.46 6.14
N GLU A 133 0.23 -0.70 7.43
CA GLU A 133 -0.66 -0.27 8.50
C GLU A 133 -0.84 1.25 8.51
N LEU A 134 0.25 2.01 8.49
CA LEU A 134 0.23 3.47 8.40
C LEU A 134 -0.42 3.98 7.10
N ALA A 135 -0.20 3.30 5.98
CA ALA A 135 -0.80 3.68 4.72
C ALA A 135 -2.34 3.58 4.74
N PHE A 136 -2.91 2.64 5.51
CA PHE A 136 -4.36 2.54 5.68
C PHE A 136 -4.87 3.39 6.84
N LEU A 137 -4.30 3.25 8.02
CA LEU A 137 -4.84 3.73 9.30
C LEU A 137 -4.25 5.05 9.77
N GLY A 138 -3.20 5.57 9.13
CA GLY A 138 -2.54 6.79 9.55
C GLY A 138 -3.53 7.95 9.73
N ASP A 139 -3.35 8.73 10.80
CA ASP A 139 -4.15 9.91 11.14
C ASP A 139 -3.30 10.87 11.99
N GLU A 140 -2.81 11.97 11.40
CA GLU A 140 -1.99 12.97 12.11
C GLU A 140 -2.70 13.59 13.33
N SER A 141 -4.03 13.44 13.46
CA SER A 141 -4.81 13.91 14.60
C SER A 141 -5.01 12.89 15.72
N ASP A 142 -4.55 11.64 15.54
CA ASP A 142 -4.67 10.57 16.53
C ASP A 142 -3.74 10.80 17.74
N THR A 143 -4.07 10.21 18.87
CA THR A 143 -3.27 10.25 20.09
C THR A 143 -2.21 9.15 20.16
N ASP A 144 -2.31 8.12 19.33
CA ASP A 144 -1.33 7.04 19.22
C ASP A 144 -0.09 7.53 18.46
N ASN A 145 1.08 7.40 19.08
CA ASN A 145 2.36 7.86 18.52
C ASN A 145 2.75 7.18 17.21
N PHE A 146 2.17 6.02 16.90
CA PHE A 146 2.42 5.31 15.65
C PHE A 146 1.43 5.77 14.57
N ILE A 147 0.16 5.85 14.90
CA ILE A 147 -0.90 6.23 13.95
C ILE A 147 -0.76 7.69 13.52
N ASN A 148 -0.31 8.58 14.42
CA ASN A 148 -0.20 10.02 14.15
C ASN A 148 1.03 10.43 13.30
N ILE A 149 1.77 9.47 12.75
CA ILE A 149 2.94 9.76 11.91
C ILE A 149 2.52 10.45 10.61
N ASN A 150 1.46 9.98 9.96
CA ASN A 150 0.98 10.53 8.68
C ASN A 150 -0.49 10.21 8.46
N ASP A 151 -1.14 10.96 7.55
CA ASP A 151 -2.49 10.64 7.10
C ASP A 151 -2.48 9.47 6.11
N GLY A 152 -3.29 8.44 6.42
CA GLY A 152 -3.47 7.25 5.61
C GLY A 152 -4.55 7.43 4.53
N TRP A 153 -4.64 6.45 3.63
CA TRP A 153 -5.61 6.48 2.53
C TRP A 153 -7.06 6.57 2.99
N ILE A 154 -7.42 5.92 4.11
CA ILE A 154 -8.78 5.94 4.67
C ILE A 154 -9.14 7.35 5.12
N LYS A 155 -8.27 8.03 5.86
CA LYS A 155 -8.50 9.40 6.31
C LYS A 155 -8.57 10.36 5.14
N ILE A 156 -7.61 10.28 4.21
CA ILE A 156 -7.58 11.13 3.01
C ILE A 156 -8.86 10.94 2.19
N ALA A 157 -9.33 9.70 2.01
CA ALA A 157 -10.57 9.43 1.29
C ALA A 157 -11.81 9.95 2.04
N ASN A 158 -11.79 9.92 3.37
CA ASN A 158 -12.89 10.45 4.18
C ASN A 158 -12.96 11.98 4.17
N GLU A 159 -11.84 12.67 4.05
CA GLU A 159 -11.80 14.13 3.99
C GLU A 159 -12.02 14.66 2.56
N ASP A 160 -11.73 13.86 1.54
CA ASP A 160 -11.86 14.26 0.15
C ASP A 160 -13.34 14.35 -0.28
N SER A 161 -13.74 15.54 -0.75
CA SER A 161 -15.08 15.80 -1.29
C SER A 161 -15.37 15.08 -2.61
N ASP A 162 -14.34 14.69 -3.35
CA ASP A 162 -14.47 13.99 -4.62
C ASP A 162 -14.63 12.47 -4.43
N THR A 163 -14.44 11.97 -3.23
CA THR A 163 -14.62 10.56 -2.89
C THR A 163 -16.10 10.24 -2.72
N HIS A 164 -16.59 9.28 -3.51
CA HIS A 164 -17.96 8.79 -3.38
C HIS A 164 -18.07 7.87 -2.16
N LYS A 165 -18.98 8.20 -1.25
CA LYS A 165 -19.18 7.50 0.01
C LYS A 165 -20.54 6.83 0.04
N PHE A 166 -20.60 5.66 0.66
CA PHE A 166 -21.83 4.94 0.95
C PHE A 166 -21.84 4.59 2.44
N ASP A 167 -22.90 4.97 3.13
CA ASP A 167 -23.10 4.59 4.52
C ASP A 167 -23.89 3.28 4.58
N THR A 168 -23.35 2.29 5.26
CA THR A 168 -23.98 0.97 5.43
C THR A 168 -25.03 0.96 6.53
N GLU A 169 -25.19 2.06 7.28
CA GLU A 169 -26.08 2.16 8.46
C GLU A 169 -25.88 0.99 9.46
N GLY A 170 -24.64 0.49 9.55
CA GLY A 170 -24.28 -0.64 10.41
C GLY A 170 -24.72 -2.00 9.88
N SER A 171 -25.19 -2.12 8.64
CA SER A 171 -25.59 -3.40 8.05
C SER A 171 -24.40 -4.35 7.93
N ALA A 172 -24.59 -5.61 8.35
CA ALA A 172 -23.65 -6.71 8.17
C ALA A 172 -24.06 -7.65 7.01
N ASP A 173 -25.03 -7.29 6.20
CA ASP A 173 -25.41 -8.02 4.99
C ASP A 173 -24.56 -7.56 3.81
N TYR A 174 -23.41 -8.22 3.67
CA TYR A 174 -22.43 -7.89 2.62
C TYR A 174 -22.95 -8.25 1.23
N LEU A 175 -23.81 -9.24 1.13
CA LEU A 175 -24.28 -9.78 -0.13
C LEU A 175 -25.37 -8.91 -0.78
N ASN A 176 -26.35 -8.45 0.01
CA ASN A 176 -27.54 -7.78 -0.53
C ASN A 176 -27.56 -6.27 -0.23
N THR A 177 -26.76 -5.79 0.73
CA THR A 177 -26.78 -4.39 1.15
C THR A 177 -25.44 -3.69 0.94
N VAL A 178 -24.38 -4.21 1.55
CA VAL A 178 -23.10 -3.49 1.60
C VAL A 178 -22.41 -3.41 0.24
N PHE A 179 -22.12 -4.53 -0.40
CA PHE A 179 -21.44 -4.51 -1.71
C PHE A 179 -22.29 -3.93 -2.85
N PRO A 180 -23.63 -4.23 -2.94
CA PRO A 180 -24.46 -3.54 -3.91
C PRO A 180 -24.50 -2.03 -3.72
N GLY A 181 -24.64 -1.54 -2.48
CA GLY A 181 -24.66 -0.12 -2.17
C GLY A 181 -23.33 0.56 -2.47
N LEU A 182 -22.21 -0.10 -2.14
CA LEU A 182 -20.87 0.37 -2.42
C LEU A 182 -20.62 0.53 -3.94
N LEU A 183 -21.06 -0.43 -4.75
CA LEU A 183 -20.96 -0.34 -6.21
C LEU A 183 -21.94 0.67 -6.81
N ALA A 184 -23.13 0.83 -6.22
CA ALA A 184 -24.11 1.84 -6.65
C ALA A 184 -23.61 3.28 -6.40
N ALA A 185 -22.76 3.49 -5.38
CA ALA A 185 -22.13 4.78 -5.13
C ALA A 185 -21.05 5.13 -6.18
N MET A 186 -20.54 4.13 -6.91
CA MET A 186 -19.57 4.37 -7.97
C MET A 186 -20.25 5.00 -9.20
N PRO A 187 -19.74 6.12 -9.74
CA PRO A 187 -20.31 6.73 -10.94
C PRO A 187 -20.31 5.79 -12.13
N ASN A 188 -21.42 5.80 -12.89
CA ASN A 188 -21.57 4.96 -14.08
C ASN A 188 -20.46 5.15 -15.12
N LYS A 189 -19.83 6.33 -15.17
CA LYS A 189 -18.69 6.60 -16.06
C LYS A 189 -17.51 5.65 -15.80
N TYR A 190 -17.26 5.29 -14.53
CA TYR A 190 -16.20 4.35 -14.19
C TYR A 190 -16.61 2.91 -14.39
N TYR A 191 -17.89 2.60 -14.16
CA TYR A 191 -18.43 1.27 -14.40
C TYR A 191 -18.46 0.92 -15.89
N SER A 192 -18.78 1.90 -16.77
CA SER A 192 -18.89 1.69 -18.22
C SER A 192 -17.57 1.84 -18.99
N LEU A 193 -16.58 2.55 -18.43
CA LEU A 193 -15.26 2.73 -19.07
C LEU A 193 -14.40 1.47 -19.01
N TYR A 194 -14.72 0.58 -18.07
CA TYR A 194 -13.98 -0.66 -17.93
C TYR A 194 -14.68 -1.77 -18.72
N THR A 195 -14.05 -2.23 -19.80
CA THR A 195 -14.36 -3.52 -20.42
C THR A 195 -14.20 -4.64 -19.40
N GLU A 196 -14.68 -5.84 -19.68
CA GLU A 196 -14.54 -6.96 -18.74
C GLU A 196 -13.09 -7.22 -18.30
N GLU A 197 -12.11 -6.97 -19.18
CA GLU A 197 -10.69 -7.04 -18.86
C GLU A 197 -10.25 -5.94 -17.87
N ASP A 198 -10.81 -4.75 -17.96
CA ASP A 198 -10.48 -3.63 -17.10
C ASP A 198 -11.20 -3.67 -15.75
N LYS A 199 -12.37 -4.31 -15.65
CA LYS A 199 -13.02 -4.61 -14.35
C LYS A 199 -12.09 -5.37 -13.42
N SER A 200 -11.21 -6.19 -13.97
CA SER A 200 -10.19 -6.90 -13.19
C SER A 200 -9.18 -5.99 -12.48
N LYS A 201 -9.03 -4.73 -12.89
CA LYS A 201 -8.12 -3.77 -12.26
C LYS A 201 -8.72 -3.15 -11.01
N ILE A 202 -10.03 -2.94 -10.96
CA ILE A 202 -10.73 -2.43 -9.79
C ILE A 202 -10.92 -3.58 -8.79
N LYS A 203 -10.59 -3.32 -7.53
CA LYS A 203 -10.68 -4.29 -6.46
C LYS A 203 -11.57 -3.76 -5.34
N ILE A 204 -12.21 -4.68 -4.64
CA ILE A 204 -12.91 -4.39 -3.39
C ILE A 204 -11.98 -4.78 -2.25
N PHE A 205 -11.43 -3.80 -1.57
CA PHE A 205 -10.58 -4.04 -0.40
C PHE A 205 -11.46 -4.07 0.85
N CYS A 206 -11.26 -5.08 1.68
CA CYS A 206 -11.99 -5.23 2.94
C CYS A 206 -11.14 -5.96 3.98
N SER A 207 -11.60 -5.99 5.24
CA SER A 207 -10.93 -6.79 6.26
C SER A 207 -11.07 -8.30 6.00
N PRO A 208 -10.16 -9.14 6.51
CA PRO A 208 -10.29 -10.59 6.46
C PRO A 208 -11.59 -11.10 7.12
N THR A 209 -12.07 -10.41 8.15
CA THR A 209 -13.34 -10.72 8.84
C THR A 209 -14.54 -10.54 7.91
N VAL A 210 -14.59 -9.41 7.21
CA VAL A 210 -15.64 -9.10 6.22
C VAL A 210 -15.64 -10.12 5.09
N ASN A 211 -14.48 -10.44 4.54
CA ASN A 211 -14.36 -11.46 3.50
C ASN A 211 -14.85 -12.83 3.97
N ARG A 212 -14.58 -13.20 5.22
CA ARG A 212 -15.08 -14.46 5.82
C ARG A 212 -16.58 -14.44 5.99
N LYS A 213 -17.15 -13.36 6.51
CA LYS A 213 -18.62 -13.19 6.66
C LYS A 213 -19.33 -13.25 5.31
N TYR A 214 -18.79 -12.59 4.30
CA TYR A 214 -19.32 -12.65 2.94
C TYR A 214 -19.30 -14.08 2.38
N LYS A 215 -18.19 -14.81 2.53
CA LYS A 215 -18.12 -16.24 2.14
C LYS A 215 -19.18 -17.08 2.87
N GLN A 216 -19.39 -16.85 4.16
CA GLN A 216 -20.45 -17.55 4.94
C GLN A 216 -21.84 -17.22 4.40
N GLN A 217 -22.13 -15.97 4.03
CA GLN A 217 -23.42 -15.59 3.43
C GLN A 217 -23.63 -16.28 2.06
N LEU A 218 -22.57 -16.41 1.25
CA LEU A 218 -22.65 -17.17 -0.01
C LEU A 218 -22.86 -18.67 0.22
N GLN A 219 -22.23 -19.25 1.22
CA GLN A 219 -22.38 -20.66 1.59
C GLN A 219 -23.78 -20.98 2.14
N ALA A 220 -24.38 -20.02 2.84
CA ALA A 220 -25.75 -20.17 3.37
C ALA A 220 -26.82 -20.23 2.26
N ARG A 221 -26.48 -19.89 1.01
CA ARG A 221 -27.36 -20.10 -0.14
C ARG A 221 -27.35 -21.58 -0.52
N ASN A 222 -28.50 -22.20 -0.56
CA ASN A 222 -28.69 -23.58 -1.04
C ASN A 222 -28.49 -23.68 -2.58
N THR A 223 -27.30 -23.38 -3.06
CA THR A 223 -26.96 -23.39 -4.48
C THR A 223 -25.64 -24.13 -4.72
N ALA A 224 -25.47 -24.75 -5.88
CA ALA A 224 -24.22 -25.40 -6.29
C ALA A 224 -22.99 -24.46 -6.21
N LEU A 225 -23.19 -23.16 -6.26
CA LEU A 225 -22.12 -22.14 -6.10
C LEU A 225 -21.63 -22.07 -4.66
N GLY A 226 -22.54 -22.25 -3.66
CA GLY A 226 -22.17 -22.33 -2.25
C GLY A 226 -21.25 -23.51 -1.95
N ASP A 227 -21.54 -24.67 -2.52
CA ASP A 227 -20.72 -25.89 -2.36
C ASP A 227 -19.34 -25.75 -3.02
N ALA A 228 -19.26 -25.11 -4.20
CA ALA A 228 -18.01 -24.87 -4.89
C ALA A 228 -17.06 -23.91 -4.12
N LEU A 229 -17.60 -22.99 -3.31
CA LEU A 229 -16.83 -22.09 -2.48
C LEU A 229 -16.24 -22.76 -1.23
N ILE A 230 -16.87 -23.84 -0.74
CA ILE A 230 -16.36 -24.63 0.39
C ILE A 230 -15.12 -25.42 -0.04
N THR A 231 -15.09 -25.90 -1.27
CA THR A 231 -14.04 -26.79 -1.78
C THR A 231 -12.92 -26.04 -2.53
N GLY A 232 -13.16 -24.83 -3.03
CA GLY A 232 -12.22 -24.07 -3.85
C GLY A 232 -11.63 -22.86 -3.11
N GLY A 233 -10.33 -22.90 -2.81
CA GLY A 233 -9.58 -21.78 -2.18
C GLY A 233 -9.37 -20.55 -3.07
N LYS A 234 -10.26 -20.25 -4.02
CA LYS A 234 -10.16 -19.08 -4.91
C LYS A 234 -10.63 -17.81 -4.22
N ASN A 235 -10.04 -16.67 -4.63
CA ASN A 235 -10.56 -15.35 -4.27
C ASN A 235 -12.01 -15.23 -4.74
N VAL A 236 -12.82 -14.61 -3.90
CA VAL A 236 -14.23 -14.40 -4.18
C VAL A 236 -14.39 -13.07 -4.91
N SER A 237 -15.31 -12.99 -5.83
CA SER A 237 -15.65 -11.76 -6.55
C SER A 237 -17.12 -11.40 -6.31
N TYR A 238 -17.42 -10.12 -6.38
CA TYR A 238 -18.77 -9.59 -6.41
C TYR A 238 -18.95 -8.78 -7.71
N ASP A 239 -19.94 -9.13 -8.51
CA ASP A 239 -20.25 -8.49 -9.81
C ASP A 239 -19.02 -8.34 -10.75
N GLY A 240 -18.10 -9.33 -10.74
CA GLY A 240 -16.87 -9.31 -11.51
C GLY A 240 -15.69 -8.59 -10.84
N PHE A 241 -15.92 -7.86 -9.75
CA PHE A 241 -14.84 -7.22 -8.98
C PHE A 241 -14.26 -8.18 -7.95
N GLU A 242 -12.95 -8.37 -7.99
CA GLU A 242 -12.26 -9.24 -7.05
C GLU A 242 -12.23 -8.62 -5.65
N ILE A 243 -12.57 -9.43 -4.63
CA ILE A 243 -12.49 -9.04 -3.23
C ILE A 243 -11.10 -9.41 -2.70
N VAL A 244 -10.37 -8.40 -2.22
CA VAL A 244 -9.03 -8.54 -1.68
C VAL A 244 -9.05 -8.27 -0.18
N PRO A 245 -8.85 -9.30 0.65
CA PRO A 245 -8.74 -9.10 2.09
C PRO A 245 -7.39 -8.51 2.46
N GLU A 246 -7.39 -7.40 3.21
CA GLU A 246 -6.19 -6.77 3.76
C GLU A 246 -6.32 -6.61 5.27
N ALA A 247 -5.25 -6.99 5.99
CA ALA A 247 -5.28 -7.15 7.44
C ALA A 247 -5.49 -5.83 8.20
N PHE A 248 -5.06 -4.71 7.62
CA PHE A 248 -5.08 -3.41 8.26
C PHE A 248 -6.30 -2.55 7.90
N ILE A 249 -7.28 -3.11 7.21
CA ILE A 249 -8.54 -2.43 6.95
C ILE A 249 -9.53 -2.75 8.09
N PRO A 250 -10.13 -1.73 8.73
CA PRO A 250 -11.17 -1.93 9.73
C PRO A 250 -12.39 -2.68 9.17
N ASP A 251 -13.13 -3.37 10.05
CA ASP A 251 -14.28 -4.19 9.65
C ASP A 251 -15.47 -3.35 9.12
N ASP A 252 -15.55 -2.11 9.51
CA ASP A 252 -16.59 -1.15 9.11
C ASP A 252 -16.28 -0.41 7.79
N ILE A 253 -15.06 -0.56 7.26
CA ILE A 253 -14.62 0.14 6.05
C ILE A 253 -14.37 -0.85 4.91
N GLN A 254 -14.94 -0.53 3.74
CA GLN A 254 -14.65 -1.20 2.48
C GLN A 254 -14.30 -0.16 1.42
N ILE A 255 -13.30 -0.46 0.60
CA ILE A 255 -12.76 0.48 -0.39
C ILE A 255 -12.85 -0.16 -1.78
N VAL A 256 -13.44 0.55 -2.74
CA VAL A 256 -13.44 0.14 -4.16
C VAL A 256 -12.52 1.08 -4.94
N THR A 257 -11.39 0.54 -5.37
CA THR A 257 -10.40 1.32 -6.11
C THR A 257 -9.43 0.40 -6.86
N PRO A 258 -8.80 0.85 -7.97
CA PRO A 258 -7.65 0.15 -8.53
C PRO A 258 -6.41 0.34 -7.64
N TYR A 259 -5.50 -0.64 -7.67
CA TYR A 259 -4.22 -0.52 -6.95
C TYR A 259 -3.40 0.73 -7.34
N GLU A 260 -3.55 1.18 -8.58
CA GLU A 260 -2.85 2.35 -9.11
C GLU A 260 -3.22 3.67 -8.42
N ASN A 261 -4.43 3.76 -7.85
CA ASN A 261 -4.89 4.92 -7.09
C ASN A 261 -4.33 4.96 -5.66
N LEU A 262 -3.87 3.82 -5.16
CA LEU A 262 -3.21 3.74 -3.87
C LEU A 262 -1.72 4.07 -4.07
N ILE A 263 -1.38 5.32 -3.78
CA ILE A 263 -0.03 5.84 -4.02
C ILE A 263 0.69 5.97 -2.70
N TYR A 264 1.93 5.47 -2.64
CA TYR A 264 2.81 5.79 -1.54
C TYR A 264 4.21 6.16 -2.04
N GLY A 265 4.86 7.06 -1.30
CA GLY A 265 6.18 7.57 -1.66
C GLY A 265 7.21 7.31 -0.58
N ILE A 266 8.43 6.96 -0.98
CA ILE A 266 9.57 6.86 -0.08
C ILE A 266 10.67 7.82 -0.54
N TYR A 267 11.19 8.61 0.39
CA TYR A 267 12.37 9.43 0.19
C TYR A 267 13.62 8.62 0.55
N GLY A 268 14.18 7.95 -0.47
CA GLY A 268 15.27 6.98 -0.27
C GLY A 268 16.67 7.58 -0.13
N GLN A 269 16.83 8.92 -0.18
CA GLN A 269 18.15 9.55 -0.07
C GLN A 269 18.58 9.81 1.39
N SER A 270 17.69 9.64 2.36
CA SER A 270 17.95 9.88 3.78
C SER A 270 17.86 8.61 4.64
N LEU A 271 18.00 7.43 4.04
CA LEU A 271 18.12 6.20 4.82
C LEU A 271 19.49 6.18 5.51
N GLU A 272 19.44 6.22 6.82
CA GLU A 272 20.64 6.19 7.67
C GLU A 272 20.48 5.06 8.69
N VAL A 273 21.56 4.35 8.95
CA VAL A 273 21.62 3.34 10.01
C VAL A 273 22.72 3.75 10.96
N TYR A 274 22.34 4.01 12.18
CA TYR A 274 23.28 4.27 13.27
C TYR A 274 23.46 3.00 14.08
N HIS A 275 24.70 2.63 14.31
CA HIS A 275 25.08 1.51 15.16
C HIS A 275 25.98 1.99 16.26
N ASP A 276 25.58 1.78 17.50
CA ASP A 276 26.39 2.07 18.68
C ASP A 276 26.63 0.80 19.50
N VAL A 277 27.85 0.64 19.96
CA VAL A 277 28.24 -0.46 20.84
C VAL A 277 28.25 0.07 22.26
N VAL A 278 27.33 -0.40 23.10
CA VAL A 278 27.20 0.04 24.48
C VAL A 278 27.68 -1.04 25.44
N PRO A 279 29.01 -1.13 25.75
CA PRO A 279 29.57 -2.19 26.57
C PRO A 279 28.99 -2.25 27.99
N ARG A 280 28.60 -1.08 28.53
CA ARG A 280 27.99 -1.00 29.89
C ARG A 280 26.63 -1.69 29.98
N LYS A 281 25.90 -1.78 28.83
CA LYS A 281 24.60 -2.46 28.71
C LYS A 281 24.73 -3.83 28.06
N THR A 282 25.94 -4.27 27.70
CA THR A 282 26.22 -5.53 27.01
C THR A 282 25.38 -5.76 25.75
N ARG A 283 25.18 -4.71 24.96
CA ARG A 283 24.35 -4.74 23.74
C ARG A 283 24.87 -3.85 22.64
N HIS A 284 24.44 -4.14 21.42
CA HIS A 284 24.48 -3.28 20.27
C HIS A 284 23.14 -2.55 20.12
N GLU A 285 23.17 -1.24 19.97
CA GLU A 285 22.00 -0.39 19.72
C GLU A 285 22.02 0.01 18.24
N TYR A 286 20.90 -0.16 17.52
CA TYR A 286 20.73 0.22 16.13
C TYR A 286 19.53 1.18 16.02
N THR A 287 19.64 2.19 15.13
CA THR A 287 18.56 3.15 14.86
C THR A 287 18.50 3.48 13.38
#